data_6b4aa004fd9d935e88b04c8af438d13f
#
_entry.id   6b4aa004fd9d935e88b04c8af438d13f
#
_cell.length_a   1.000
_cell.length_b   1.000
_cell.length_c   1.000
_cell.angle_alpha   90.00
_cell.angle_beta   90.00
_cell.angle_gamma   90.00
#
_symmetry.space_group_name_H-M   'P 1'
#
loop_
_entity.id
_entity.type
_entity.pdbx_description
1 polymer ?
#
loop_
_entity_poly.entity_id
_entity_poly.type
_entity_poly.pdbx_seq_one_letter_code
_entity_poly.pdbx_strand_id
1 'polypeptide(L)'
;MKKILLLAIVLRLLVSAFIFHPDIKTYSYQASFLKKGVFNIYSYLVENKKTLPLKDNFVYFPLTYLTLGGYQAVLSPVFGSGFDSWLSNASVNSFVKNPQIFKYLVLLKLPYLVLDIAIAFLLMRFFENKEDKKKAFIFWLFNPFTIIIIYVFSNVDIFSVIFTLLAFLMIKKQKLIPASLLLGIASGFKLYPLLFIPFLFLAGRNLKEKIILVAAPILTFGLIVLPFISGAFFQSALVSGLTTGIFTSEFATLALSLLFFYAVMIDKKINPFNYWICLFLIIFSFALFHIQWLLWLAPFLVILSVKKPGLSKLIFVLGILAFAIPFLYQDKSMTISLFRVYSTWFDMLPTPFIFIQKVYDPLSLQAVIHSALAAGSIIMTYKIFKEKELL
;
A
#
# COMPACT_ATOMS: atom_id res chain seq x y z
N MET A 1 27.25 -4.98 -0.43
CA MET A 1 25.85 -4.99 -0.89
C MET A 1 25.29 -6.39 -1.11
N LYS A 2 26.01 -7.33 -1.79
CA LYS A 2 25.48 -8.70 -2.03
C LYS A 2 25.05 -9.45 -0.74
N LYS A 3 25.89 -9.45 0.32
CA LYS A 3 25.55 -10.09 1.61
C LYS A 3 24.33 -9.47 2.27
N ILE A 4 24.18 -8.13 2.21
CA ILE A 4 23.05 -7.39 2.76
C ILE A 4 21.76 -7.77 2.00
N LEU A 5 21.82 -7.82 0.68
CA LEU A 5 20.68 -8.23 -0.15
C LEU A 5 20.26 -9.68 0.14
N LEU A 6 21.23 -10.60 0.22
CA LEU A 6 20.94 -12.00 0.53
C LEU A 6 20.24 -12.13 1.90
N LEU A 7 20.77 -11.47 2.94
CA LEU A 7 20.14 -11.47 4.26
C LEU A 7 18.72 -10.92 4.22
N ALA A 8 18.52 -9.82 3.48
CA ALA A 8 17.19 -9.21 3.33
C ALA A 8 16.21 -10.13 2.59
N ILE A 9 16.66 -10.86 1.56
CA ILE A 9 15.83 -11.85 0.85
C ILE A 9 15.47 -13.01 1.75
N VAL A 10 16.45 -13.58 2.49
CA VAL A 10 16.20 -14.68 3.43
C VAL A 10 15.17 -14.27 4.48
N LEU A 11 15.30 -13.09 5.08
CA LEU A 11 14.34 -12.56 6.06
C LEU A 11 12.93 -12.49 5.46
N ARG A 12 12.78 -12.02 4.24
CA ARG A 12 11.49 -11.90 3.55
C ARG A 12 10.86 -13.25 3.23
N LEU A 13 11.68 -14.19 2.79
CA LEU A 13 11.22 -15.56 2.52
C LEU A 13 10.73 -16.23 3.81
N LEU A 14 11.45 -16.06 4.93
CA LEU A 14 11.02 -16.57 6.23
C LEU A 14 9.70 -15.92 6.66
N VAL A 15 9.59 -14.60 6.65
CA VAL A 15 8.34 -13.92 7.00
C VAL A 15 7.21 -14.33 6.06
N SER A 16 7.49 -14.48 4.75
CA SER A 16 6.50 -14.92 3.76
C SER A 16 5.96 -16.32 4.05
N ALA A 17 6.86 -17.25 4.39
CA ALA A 17 6.48 -18.65 4.63
C ALA A 17 5.66 -18.80 5.91
N PHE A 18 6.06 -18.10 6.97
CA PHE A 18 5.64 -18.42 8.32
C PHE A 18 4.55 -17.51 8.89
N ILE A 19 4.12 -16.47 8.16
CA ILE A 19 3.06 -15.56 8.62
C ILE A 19 1.94 -15.51 7.57
N PHE A 20 0.71 -15.66 8.06
CA PHE A 20 -0.48 -15.68 7.24
C PHE A 20 -1.43 -14.53 7.60
N HIS A 21 -1.82 -13.75 6.61
CA HIS A 21 -2.96 -12.83 6.71
C HIS A 21 -4.07 -13.28 5.76
N PRO A 22 -5.36 -13.23 6.16
CA PRO A 22 -6.48 -13.71 5.33
C PRO A 22 -6.53 -13.11 3.94
N ASP A 23 -6.18 -11.84 3.83
CA ASP A 23 -6.20 -11.09 2.56
C ASP A 23 -5.44 -11.80 1.44
N ILE A 24 -4.24 -12.36 1.71
CA ILE A 24 -3.46 -13.03 0.65
C ILE A 24 -4.23 -14.18 0.00
N LYS A 25 -5.03 -14.89 0.79
CA LYS A 25 -5.86 -15.98 0.29
C LYS A 25 -7.07 -15.45 -0.45
N THR A 26 -7.74 -14.43 0.10
CA THR A 26 -8.96 -13.84 -0.48
C THR A 26 -8.70 -13.28 -1.88
N TYR A 27 -7.73 -12.35 -2.03
CA TYR A 27 -7.48 -11.82 -3.39
C TYR A 27 -6.80 -12.82 -4.32
N SER A 28 -6.04 -13.77 -3.80
CA SER A 28 -5.47 -14.83 -4.64
C SER A 28 -6.55 -15.78 -5.15
N TYR A 29 -7.56 -16.10 -4.34
CA TYR A 29 -8.74 -16.82 -4.77
C TYR A 29 -9.50 -16.06 -5.87
N GLN A 30 -9.78 -14.79 -5.63
CA GLN A 30 -10.46 -13.94 -6.61
C GLN A 30 -9.65 -13.80 -7.90
N ALA A 31 -8.33 -13.60 -7.81
CA ALA A 31 -7.44 -13.53 -8.97
C ALA A 31 -7.37 -14.84 -9.77
N SER A 32 -7.57 -16.00 -9.12
CA SER A 32 -7.54 -17.31 -9.78
C SER A 32 -8.63 -17.49 -10.85
N PHE A 33 -9.68 -16.68 -10.83
CA PHE A 33 -10.73 -16.72 -11.84
C PHE A 33 -10.26 -16.24 -13.23
N LEU A 34 -9.18 -15.47 -13.30
CA LEU A 34 -8.62 -15.02 -14.58
C LEU A 34 -8.19 -16.22 -15.44
N LYS A 35 -7.54 -17.23 -14.87
CA LYS A 35 -7.16 -18.47 -15.58
C LYS A 35 -8.35 -19.32 -15.99
N LYS A 36 -9.53 -19.08 -15.43
CA LYS A 36 -10.81 -19.71 -15.81
C LYS A 36 -11.57 -18.90 -16.87
N GLY A 37 -10.96 -17.87 -17.46
CA GLY A 37 -11.54 -17.02 -18.49
C GLY A 37 -12.47 -15.90 -17.97
N VAL A 38 -12.57 -15.70 -16.66
CA VAL A 38 -13.36 -14.61 -16.11
C VAL A 38 -12.60 -13.30 -16.27
N PHE A 39 -13.07 -12.45 -17.19
CA PHE A 39 -12.43 -11.15 -17.43
C PHE A 39 -12.90 -10.10 -16.42
N ASN A 40 -14.21 -9.90 -16.28
CA ASN A 40 -14.76 -8.93 -15.32
C ASN A 40 -15.07 -9.62 -13.99
N ILE A 41 -14.11 -9.56 -13.07
CA ILE A 41 -14.22 -10.19 -11.76
C ILE A 41 -15.33 -9.56 -10.90
N TYR A 42 -15.61 -8.27 -11.03
CA TYR A 42 -16.57 -7.56 -10.21
C TYR A 42 -17.98 -8.10 -10.43
N SER A 43 -18.44 -8.11 -11.68
CA SER A 43 -19.77 -8.66 -12.04
C SER A 43 -19.85 -10.14 -11.68
N TYR A 44 -18.79 -10.92 -12.00
CA TYR A 44 -18.76 -12.34 -11.72
C TYR A 44 -18.97 -12.68 -10.23
N LEU A 45 -18.28 -11.96 -9.33
CA LEU A 45 -18.40 -12.21 -7.88
C LEU A 45 -19.79 -11.86 -7.34
N VAL A 46 -20.40 -10.79 -7.84
CA VAL A 46 -21.75 -10.38 -7.44
C VAL A 46 -22.78 -11.40 -7.93
N GLU A 47 -22.73 -11.80 -9.20
CA GLU A 47 -23.65 -12.76 -9.81
C GLU A 47 -23.57 -14.15 -9.18
N ASN A 48 -22.38 -14.59 -8.80
CA ASN A 48 -22.14 -15.91 -8.25
C ASN A 48 -22.00 -15.95 -6.71
N LYS A 49 -22.29 -14.85 -6.02
CA LYS A 49 -22.07 -14.70 -4.56
C LYS A 49 -22.67 -15.82 -3.71
N LYS A 50 -23.81 -16.40 -4.14
CA LYS A 50 -24.49 -17.46 -3.39
C LYS A 50 -23.74 -18.80 -3.46
N THR A 51 -23.07 -19.09 -4.57
CA THR A 51 -22.41 -20.37 -4.87
C THR A 51 -20.92 -20.40 -4.54
N LEU A 52 -20.29 -19.22 -4.44
CA LEU A 52 -18.86 -19.12 -4.15
C LEU A 52 -18.56 -19.40 -2.67
N PRO A 53 -17.47 -20.14 -2.38
CA PRO A 53 -17.06 -20.46 -1.00
C PRO A 53 -16.57 -19.23 -0.23
N LEU A 54 -15.91 -18.27 -0.92
CA LEU A 54 -15.52 -16.97 -0.36
C LEU A 54 -16.38 -15.90 -1.01
N LYS A 55 -17.10 -15.12 -0.19
CA LYS A 55 -18.17 -14.21 -0.62
C LYS A 55 -17.76 -12.74 -0.62
N ASP A 56 -16.47 -12.46 -0.42
CA ASP A 56 -15.95 -11.10 -0.37
C ASP A 56 -15.96 -10.47 -1.75
N ASN A 57 -16.28 -9.18 -1.82
CA ASN A 57 -16.16 -8.40 -3.05
C ASN A 57 -14.67 -8.12 -3.36
N PHE A 58 -14.32 -7.98 -4.64
CA PHE A 58 -13.00 -7.54 -5.03
C PHE A 58 -12.90 -6.01 -4.93
N VAL A 59 -12.13 -5.52 -3.96
CA VAL A 59 -12.08 -4.10 -3.59
C VAL A 59 -10.91 -3.33 -4.21
N TYR A 60 -10.09 -4.00 -5.01
CA TYR A 60 -8.96 -3.39 -5.71
C TYR A 60 -9.32 -3.01 -7.14
N PHE A 61 -8.43 -2.23 -7.80
CA PHE A 61 -8.61 -1.86 -9.19
C PHE A 61 -8.11 -2.95 -10.16
N PRO A 62 -8.51 -2.88 -11.45
CA PRO A 62 -8.34 -3.99 -12.40
C PRO A 62 -6.92 -4.51 -12.57
N LEU A 63 -5.90 -3.64 -12.52
CA LEU A 63 -4.51 -4.09 -12.68
C LEU A 63 -4.07 -5.04 -11.57
N THR A 64 -4.61 -4.92 -10.36
CA THR A 64 -4.35 -5.88 -9.28
C THR A 64 -4.86 -7.27 -9.67
N TYR A 65 -6.10 -7.35 -10.16
CA TYR A 65 -6.70 -8.60 -10.63
C TYR A 65 -5.90 -9.23 -11.77
N LEU A 66 -5.62 -8.44 -12.81
CA LEU A 66 -4.91 -8.91 -14.00
C LEU A 66 -3.49 -9.37 -13.67
N THR A 67 -2.78 -8.62 -12.80
CA THR A 67 -1.40 -8.93 -12.42
C THR A 67 -1.33 -10.20 -11.57
N LEU A 68 -2.14 -10.31 -10.52
CA LEU A 68 -2.15 -11.49 -9.67
C LEU A 68 -2.69 -12.73 -10.39
N GLY A 69 -3.73 -12.58 -11.19
CA GLY A 69 -4.32 -13.66 -11.99
C GLY A 69 -3.38 -14.14 -13.09
N GLY A 70 -2.74 -13.22 -13.81
CA GLY A 70 -1.73 -13.54 -14.82
C GLY A 70 -0.52 -14.27 -14.21
N TYR A 71 -0.03 -13.78 -13.07
CA TYR A 71 1.03 -14.44 -12.31
C TYR A 71 0.67 -15.88 -11.94
N GLN A 72 -0.53 -16.10 -11.39
CA GLN A 72 -0.99 -17.44 -11.00
C GLN A 72 -1.19 -18.36 -12.23
N ALA A 73 -1.66 -17.82 -13.35
CA ALA A 73 -1.83 -18.59 -14.59
C ALA A 73 -0.47 -19.08 -15.11
N VAL A 74 0.54 -18.20 -15.16
CA VAL A 74 1.89 -18.52 -15.62
C VAL A 74 2.58 -19.54 -14.70
N LEU A 75 2.46 -19.39 -13.39
CA LEU A 75 3.10 -20.27 -12.41
C LEU A 75 2.20 -21.43 -11.94
N SER A 76 1.08 -21.68 -12.62
CA SER A 76 0.18 -22.79 -12.28
C SER A 76 0.89 -24.16 -12.14
N PRO A 77 1.86 -24.56 -13.00
CA PRO A 77 2.60 -25.81 -12.81
C PRO A 77 3.43 -25.84 -11.51
N VAL A 78 3.96 -24.69 -11.08
CA VAL A 78 4.79 -24.59 -9.87
C VAL A 78 3.93 -24.69 -8.61
N PHE A 79 2.73 -24.10 -8.63
CA PHE A 79 1.77 -24.22 -7.54
C PHE A 79 1.33 -25.68 -7.33
N GLY A 80 1.08 -26.41 -8.39
CA GLY A 80 0.64 -27.82 -8.36
C GLY A 80 -0.90 -27.97 -8.24
N SER A 81 -1.37 -29.21 -8.42
CA SER A 81 -2.81 -29.54 -8.54
C SER A 81 -3.65 -29.25 -7.30
N GLY A 82 -3.04 -29.27 -6.09
CA GLY A 82 -3.75 -29.01 -4.82
C GLY A 82 -4.00 -27.54 -4.53
N PHE A 83 -3.40 -26.61 -5.27
CA PHE A 83 -3.44 -25.20 -4.97
C PHE A 83 -4.85 -24.60 -5.08
N ASP A 84 -5.57 -24.91 -6.17
CA ASP A 84 -6.92 -24.36 -6.37
C ASP A 84 -7.93 -24.86 -5.33
N SER A 85 -7.81 -26.12 -4.93
CA SER A 85 -8.60 -26.69 -3.83
C SER A 85 -8.28 -26.01 -2.51
N TRP A 86 -7.00 -25.73 -2.23
CA TRP A 86 -6.58 -24.99 -1.05
C TRP A 86 -7.12 -23.53 -1.06
N LEU A 87 -7.06 -22.84 -2.19
CA LEU A 87 -7.58 -21.47 -2.33
C LEU A 87 -9.09 -21.40 -2.09
N SER A 88 -9.86 -22.32 -2.67
CA SER A 88 -11.32 -22.34 -2.57
C SER A 88 -11.85 -22.85 -1.23
N ASN A 89 -11.01 -23.45 -0.38
CA ASN A 89 -11.45 -24.00 0.89
C ASN A 89 -11.72 -22.89 1.91
N ALA A 90 -12.99 -22.72 2.30
CA ALA A 90 -13.39 -21.72 3.30
C ALA A 90 -13.07 -22.16 4.74
N SER A 91 -12.82 -23.45 5.00
CA SER A 91 -12.51 -23.97 6.33
C SER A 91 -11.09 -23.66 6.74
N VAL A 92 -10.92 -22.86 7.80
CA VAL A 92 -9.61 -22.53 8.38
C VAL A 92 -8.82 -23.79 8.78
N ASN A 93 -9.51 -24.76 9.41
CA ASN A 93 -8.86 -26.01 9.86
C ASN A 93 -8.26 -26.81 8.69
N SER A 94 -8.96 -26.88 7.57
CA SER A 94 -8.52 -27.64 6.42
C SER A 94 -7.34 -26.98 5.70
N PHE A 95 -7.36 -25.64 5.55
CA PHE A 95 -6.27 -24.99 4.84
C PHE A 95 -4.98 -24.87 5.68
N VAL A 96 -5.09 -24.74 7.02
CA VAL A 96 -3.93 -24.71 7.92
C VAL A 96 -3.22 -26.07 7.97
N LYS A 97 -3.98 -27.18 7.91
CA LYS A 97 -3.41 -28.53 7.90
C LYS A 97 -2.78 -28.94 6.57
N ASN A 98 -2.85 -28.10 5.54
CA ASN A 98 -2.24 -28.42 4.25
C ASN A 98 -0.71 -28.42 4.35
N PRO A 99 -0.01 -29.53 4.06
CA PRO A 99 1.45 -29.62 4.22
C PRO A 99 2.21 -28.69 3.27
N GLN A 100 1.56 -28.19 2.21
CA GLN A 100 2.16 -27.27 1.26
C GLN A 100 1.88 -25.79 1.56
N ILE A 101 1.26 -25.47 2.70
CA ILE A 101 0.87 -24.09 3.03
C ILE A 101 2.05 -23.11 2.97
N PHE A 102 3.20 -23.50 3.50
CA PHE A 102 4.40 -22.65 3.51
C PHE A 102 4.90 -22.36 2.09
N LYS A 103 4.87 -23.36 1.19
CA LYS A 103 5.17 -23.21 -0.23
C LYS A 103 4.20 -22.22 -0.89
N TYR A 104 2.89 -22.40 -0.64
CA TYR A 104 1.88 -21.52 -1.23
C TYR A 104 2.04 -20.08 -0.77
N LEU A 105 2.29 -19.85 0.51
CA LEU A 105 2.50 -18.49 1.04
C LEU A 105 3.74 -17.82 0.45
N VAL A 106 4.84 -18.55 0.29
CA VAL A 106 6.04 -18.01 -0.38
C VAL A 106 5.75 -17.66 -1.83
N LEU A 107 5.14 -18.58 -2.58
CA LEU A 107 4.84 -18.38 -3.99
C LEU A 107 3.88 -17.20 -4.18
N LEU A 108 2.83 -17.09 -3.36
CA LEU A 108 1.88 -15.97 -3.46
C LEU A 108 2.52 -14.61 -3.18
N LYS A 109 3.53 -14.56 -2.32
CA LYS A 109 4.25 -13.32 -1.97
C LYS A 109 5.49 -13.06 -2.83
N LEU A 110 5.84 -13.98 -3.74
CA LEU A 110 7.01 -13.82 -4.61
C LEU A 110 6.94 -12.55 -5.50
N PRO A 111 5.79 -12.18 -6.12
CA PRO A 111 5.69 -10.91 -6.85
C PRO A 111 6.02 -9.70 -5.97
N TYR A 112 5.60 -9.72 -4.70
CA TYR A 112 5.90 -8.65 -3.74
C TYR A 112 7.40 -8.56 -3.46
N LEU A 113 8.07 -9.72 -3.32
CA LEU A 113 9.53 -9.77 -3.13
C LEU A 113 10.28 -9.15 -4.32
N VAL A 114 9.86 -9.46 -5.54
CA VAL A 114 10.47 -8.90 -6.75
C VAL A 114 10.34 -7.37 -6.77
N LEU A 115 9.14 -6.85 -6.50
CA LEU A 115 8.89 -5.42 -6.49
C LEU A 115 9.59 -4.70 -5.32
N ASP A 116 9.62 -5.31 -4.15
CA ASP A 116 10.26 -4.76 -2.96
C ASP A 116 11.77 -4.59 -3.18
N ILE A 117 12.42 -5.60 -3.76
CA ILE A 117 13.84 -5.52 -4.14
C ILE A 117 14.04 -4.48 -5.26
N ALA A 118 13.14 -4.42 -6.24
CA ALA A 118 13.19 -3.40 -7.29
C ALA A 118 13.07 -1.99 -6.72
N ILE A 119 12.19 -1.76 -5.73
CA ILE A 119 12.07 -0.47 -5.03
C ILE A 119 13.38 -0.13 -4.30
N ALA A 120 14.05 -1.10 -3.65
CA ALA A 120 15.34 -0.86 -3.00
C ALA A 120 16.40 -0.32 -3.99
N PHE A 121 16.47 -0.92 -5.17
CA PHE A 121 17.38 -0.43 -6.23
C PHE A 121 16.93 0.90 -6.85
N LEU A 122 15.62 1.09 -6.99
CA LEU A 122 15.05 2.33 -7.52
C LEU A 122 15.32 3.50 -6.58
N LEU A 123 15.23 3.32 -5.28
CA LEU A 123 15.55 4.33 -4.27
C LEU A 123 16.99 4.84 -4.39
N MET A 124 17.93 4.00 -4.75
CA MET A 124 19.33 4.42 -4.97
C MET A 124 19.45 5.46 -6.10
N ARG A 125 18.52 5.49 -7.07
CA ARG A 125 18.53 6.43 -8.20
C ARG A 125 18.16 7.87 -7.81
N PHE A 126 17.67 8.07 -6.60
CA PHE A 126 17.37 9.41 -6.08
C PHE A 126 18.59 10.13 -5.48
N PHE A 127 19.72 9.44 -5.36
CA PHE A 127 20.94 9.97 -4.76
C PHE A 127 22.10 9.93 -5.74
N GLU A 128 23.06 10.85 -5.58
CA GLU A 128 24.26 10.91 -6.42
C GLU A 128 25.44 10.18 -5.77
N ASN A 129 25.67 10.43 -4.47
CA ASN A 129 26.83 9.86 -3.77
C ASN A 129 26.59 8.38 -3.36
N LYS A 130 27.69 7.63 -3.23
CA LYS A 130 27.63 6.19 -2.92
C LYS A 130 27.11 5.88 -1.52
N GLU A 131 27.40 6.74 -0.55
CA GLU A 131 26.99 6.56 0.84
C GLU A 131 25.47 6.67 1.00
N ASP A 132 24.85 7.69 0.41
CA ASP A 132 23.39 7.88 0.48
C ASP A 132 22.66 6.81 -0.31
N LYS A 133 23.19 6.35 -1.46
CA LYS A 133 22.69 5.17 -2.18
C LYS A 133 22.65 3.95 -1.28
N LYS A 134 23.74 3.68 -0.56
CA LYS A 134 23.83 2.54 0.36
C LYS A 134 22.88 2.70 1.55
N LYS A 135 22.78 3.90 2.15
CA LYS A 135 21.86 4.19 3.24
C LYS A 135 20.41 3.97 2.81
N ALA A 136 19.98 4.53 1.67
CA ALA A 136 18.63 4.35 1.15
C ALA A 136 18.29 2.88 0.92
N PHE A 137 19.21 2.12 0.32
CA PHE A 137 19.09 0.69 0.10
C PHE A 137 18.91 -0.09 1.42
N ILE A 138 19.73 0.18 2.43
CA ILE A 138 19.67 -0.48 3.73
C ILE A 138 18.41 -0.06 4.49
N PHE A 139 18.08 1.24 4.51
CA PHE A 139 16.91 1.76 5.22
C PHE A 139 15.61 1.18 4.65
N TRP A 140 15.53 0.94 3.35
CA TRP A 140 14.39 0.26 2.77
C TRP A 140 14.36 -1.23 3.12
N LEU A 141 15.48 -1.94 2.88
CA LEU A 141 15.53 -3.40 3.05
C LEU A 141 15.32 -3.85 4.50
N PHE A 142 15.72 -3.04 5.48
CA PHE A 142 15.58 -3.38 6.90
C PHE A 142 14.57 -2.48 7.63
N ASN A 143 13.69 -1.81 6.88
CA ASN A 143 12.57 -1.10 7.46
C ASN A 143 11.54 -2.11 8.01
N PRO A 144 11.36 -2.21 9.33
CA PRO A 144 10.42 -3.18 9.90
C PRO A 144 8.98 -2.90 9.46
N PHE A 145 8.63 -1.63 9.26
CA PHE A 145 7.29 -1.22 8.87
C PHE A 145 6.93 -1.74 7.48
N THR A 146 7.84 -1.59 6.49
CA THR A 146 7.60 -2.09 5.13
C THR A 146 7.56 -3.61 5.09
N ILE A 147 8.42 -4.29 5.84
CA ILE A 147 8.42 -5.76 5.94
C ILE A 147 7.08 -6.26 6.49
N ILE A 148 6.58 -5.64 7.56
CA ILE A 148 5.30 -6.04 8.16
C ILE A 148 4.14 -5.77 7.18
N ILE A 149 4.08 -4.59 6.57
CA ILE A 149 2.98 -4.26 5.66
C ILE A 149 2.98 -5.18 4.43
N ILE A 150 4.14 -5.40 3.82
CA ILE A 150 4.25 -6.17 2.57
C ILE A 150 4.09 -7.68 2.80
N TYR A 151 4.71 -8.21 3.86
CA TYR A 151 4.83 -9.68 4.02
C TYR A 151 3.95 -10.24 5.13
N VAL A 152 3.69 -9.49 6.21
CA VAL A 152 2.79 -9.93 7.27
C VAL A 152 1.35 -9.66 6.85
N PHE A 153 1.01 -8.42 6.50
CA PHE A 153 -0.34 -8.06 6.02
C PHE A 153 -0.56 -8.35 4.54
N SER A 154 0.48 -8.77 3.82
CA SER A 154 0.40 -9.18 2.40
C SER A 154 -0.21 -8.12 1.49
N ASN A 155 0.21 -6.85 1.67
CA ASN A 155 -0.41 -5.71 1.00
C ASN A 155 -0.02 -5.61 -0.47
N VAL A 156 -1.03 -5.64 -1.34
CA VAL A 156 -0.89 -5.51 -2.80
C VAL A 156 -0.57 -4.08 -3.27
N ASP A 157 -0.66 -3.09 -2.40
CA ASP A 157 -0.42 -1.68 -2.78
C ASP A 157 1.03 -1.45 -3.25
N ILE A 158 1.94 -2.38 -2.99
CA ILE A 158 3.32 -2.35 -3.49
C ILE A 158 3.39 -2.22 -5.02
N PHE A 159 2.40 -2.76 -5.75
CA PHE A 159 2.29 -2.59 -7.21
C PHE A 159 2.06 -1.12 -7.58
N SER A 160 1.18 -0.43 -6.87
CA SER A 160 0.96 1.01 -7.08
C SER A 160 2.17 1.83 -6.66
N VAL A 161 2.82 1.46 -5.56
CA VAL A 161 3.98 2.18 -4.99
C VAL A 161 5.16 2.21 -5.96
N ILE A 162 5.49 1.10 -6.63
CA ILE A 162 6.64 1.10 -7.56
C ILE A 162 6.40 2.03 -8.74
N PHE A 163 5.19 2.04 -9.33
CA PHE A 163 4.87 2.95 -10.44
C PHE A 163 4.84 4.41 -9.99
N THR A 164 4.33 4.67 -8.78
CA THR A 164 4.38 6.01 -8.17
C THR A 164 5.82 6.47 -7.99
N LEU A 165 6.70 5.62 -7.45
CA LEU A 165 8.11 5.95 -7.26
C LEU A 165 8.84 6.16 -8.59
N LEU A 166 8.51 5.37 -9.63
CA LEU A 166 9.01 5.57 -11.00
C LEU A 166 8.55 6.91 -11.56
N ALA A 167 7.29 7.29 -11.34
CA ALA A 167 6.78 8.61 -11.74
C ALA A 167 7.59 9.74 -11.10
N PHE A 168 7.87 9.65 -9.81
CA PHE A 168 8.71 10.64 -9.13
C PHE A 168 10.16 10.67 -9.63
N LEU A 169 10.71 9.52 -10.05
CA LEU A 169 12.01 9.51 -10.73
C LEU A 169 11.96 10.22 -12.09
N MET A 170 10.85 10.10 -12.82
CA MET A 170 10.65 10.85 -14.06
C MET A 170 10.50 12.34 -13.80
N ILE A 171 9.79 12.75 -12.75
CA ILE A 171 9.68 14.15 -12.31
C ILE A 171 11.08 14.70 -11.98
N LYS A 172 11.89 13.98 -11.22
CA LYS A 172 13.28 14.37 -10.94
C LYS A 172 14.09 14.59 -12.22
N LYS A 173 13.82 13.81 -13.26
CA LYS A 173 14.45 13.94 -14.59
C LYS A 173 13.76 14.98 -15.50
N GLN A 174 12.85 15.77 -15.00
CA GLN A 174 12.06 16.77 -15.76
C GLN A 174 11.22 16.16 -16.92
N LYS A 175 10.87 14.88 -16.82
CA LYS A 175 10.05 14.15 -17.80
C LYS A 175 8.61 14.03 -17.28
N LEU A 176 7.85 15.14 -17.34
CA LEU A 176 6.53 15.23 -16.72
C LEU A 176 5.47 14.35 -17.39
N ILE A 177 5.47 14.25 -18.74
CA ILE A 177 4.47 13.41 -19.44
C ILE A 177 4.63 11.91 -19.09
N PRO A 178 5.83 11.30 -19.18
CA PRO A 178 6.02 9.94 -18.70
C PRO A 178 5.65 9.75 -17.22
N ALA A 179 5.92 10.76 -16.38
CA ALA A 179 5.49 10.71 -14.97
C ALA A 179 3.96 10.65 -14.82
N SER A 180 3.24 11.47 -15.59
CA SER A 180 1.76 11.49 -15.60
C SER A 180 1.17 10.13 -16.03
N LEU A 181 1.71 9.52 -17.08
CA LEU A 181 1.28 8.20 -17.55
C LEU A 181 1.53 7.12 -16.47
N LEU A 182 2.69 7.14 -15.82
CA LEU A 182 3.03 6.21 -14.73
C LEU A 182 2.11 6.36 -13.52
N LEU A 183 1.67 7.59 -13.19
CA LEU A 183 0.65 7.81 -12.14
C LEU A 183 -0.71 7.25 -12.54
N GLY A 184 -1.09 7.34 -13.81
CA GLY A 184 -2.30 6.70 -14.34
C GLY A 184 -2.23 5.18 -14.23
N ILE A 185 -1.09 4.55 -14.56
CA ILE A 185 -0.86 3.11 -14.38
C ILE A 185 -0.93 2.74 -12.89
N ALA A 186 -0.23 3.49 -12.01
CA ALA A 186 -0.27 3.28 -10.56
C ALA A 186 -1.70 3.30 -10.02
N SER A 187 -2.54 4.20 -10.57
CA SER A 187 -3.95 4.32 -10.19
C SER A 187 -4.80 3.12 -10.62
N GLY A 188 -4.38 2.40 -11.65
CA GLY A 188 -4.99 1.13 -12.05
C GLY A 188 -4.84 0.01 -11.01
N PHE A 189 -3.96 0.17 -10.01
CA PHE A 189 -3.84 -0.71 -8.83
C PHE A 189 -4.55 -0.12 -7.61
N LYS A 190 -4.40 1.19 -7.36
CA LYS A 190 -4.96 1.92 -6.23
C LYS A 190 -5.12 3.40 -6.58
N LEU A 191 -6.23 4.02 -6.20
CA LEU A 191 -6.62 5.36 -6.69
C LEU A 191 -5.72 6.52 -6.18
N TYR A 192 -5.04 6.37 -5.06
CA TYR A 192 -4.30 7.44 -4.37
C TYR A 192 -3.29 8.21 -5.24
N PRO A 193 -2.64 7.65 -6.29
CA PRO A 193 -1.71 8.42 -7.13
C PRO A 193 -2.37 9.59 -7.87
N LEU A 194 -3.68 9.54 -8.13
CA LEU A 194 -4.41 10.65 -8.76
C LEU A 194 -4.46 11.90 -7.87
N LEU A 195 -4.24 11.76 -6.56
CA LEU A 195 -4.13 12.92 -5.66
C LEU A 195 -2.95 13.85 -6.01
N PHE A 196 -2.04 13.40 -6.88
CA PHE A 196 -0.93 14.22 -7.36
C PHE A 196 -1.27 15.09 -8.58
N ILE A 197 -2.44 14.92 -9.18
CA ILE A 197 -2.86 15.69 -10.39
C ILE A 197 -2.76 17.21 -10.21
N PRO A 198 -3.20 17.82 -9.09
CA PRO A 198 -3.08 19.28 -8.92
C PRO A 198 -1.62 19.76 -9.01
N PHE A 199 -0.68 18.98 -8.49
CA PHE A 199 0.74 19.33 -8.62
C PHE A 199 1.21 19.25 -10.08
N LEU A 200 0.79 18.23 -10.81
CA LEU A 200 1.11 18.12 -12.26
C LEU A 200 0.58 19.32 -13.04
N PHE A 201 -0.64 19.77 -12.73
CA PHE A 201 -1.19 20.99 -13.31
C PHE A 201 -0.30 22.20 -13.02
N LEU A 202 0.15 22.38 -11.79
CA LEU A 202 1.01 23.50 -11.39
C LEU A 202 2.40 23.42 -12.03
N ALA A 203 2.91 22.22 -12.29
CA ALA A 203 4.22 22.01 -12.91
C ALA A 203 4.27 22.32 -14.41
N GLY A 204 3.12 22.37 -15.10
CA GLY A 204 3.03 22.68 -16.53
C GLY A 204 3.38 24.14 -16.83
N ARG A 205 4.18 24.36 -17.89
CA ARG A 205 4.71 25.67 -18.29
C ARG A 205 3.68 26.56 -18.98
N ASN A 206 2.80 25.94 -19.77
CA ASN A 206 1.75 26.62 -20.52
C ASN A 206 0.44 25.82 -20.43
N LEU A 207 -0.68 26.40 -20.86
CA LEU A 207 -2.01 25.81 -20.75
C LEU A 207 -2.09 24.44 -21.45
N LYS A 208 -1.49 24.29 -22.63
CA LYS A 208 -1.46 23.02 -23.38
C LYS A 208 -0.77 21.92 -22.57
N GLU A 209 0.41 22.21 -22.02
CA GLU A 209 1.16 21.27 -21.18
C GLU A 209 0.37 20.90 -19.91
N LYS A 210 -0.23 21.88 -19.24
CA LYS A 210 -1.10 21.67 -18.07
C LYS A 210 -2.26 20.71 -18.35
N ILE A 211 -2.95 20.93 -19.49
CA ILE A 211 -4.05 20.04 -19.92
C ILE A 211 -3.53 18.62 -20.16
N ILE A 212 -2.39 18.46 -20.86
CA ILE A 212 -1.80 17.14 -21.12
C ILE A 212 -1.43 16.43 -19.81
N LEU A 213 -0.80 17.14 -18.87
CA LEU A 213 -0.36 16.56 -17.61
C LEU A 213 -1.52 16.10 -16.73
N VAL A 214 -2.67 16.76 -16.79
CA VAL A 214 -3.89 16.34 -16.08
C VAL A 214 -4.62 15.23 -16.83
N ALA A 215 -4.75 15.37 -18.15
CA ALA A 215 -5.49 14.42 -18.96
C ALA A 215 -4.78 13.05 -19.04
N ALA A 216 -3.45 13.03 -19.13
CA ALA A 216 -2.69 11.78 -19.29
C ALA A 216 -2.95 10.75 -18.17
N PRO A 217 -2.86 11.07 -16.87
CA PRO A 217 -3.13 10.08 -15.82
C PRO A 217 -4.60 9.68 -15.77
N ILE A 218 -5.54 10.60 -16.02
CA ILE A 218 -6.98 10.33 -16.03
C ILE A 218 -7.34 9.41 -17.19
N LEU A 219 -6.85 9.68 -18.39
CA LEU A 219 -7.11 8.86 -19.57
C LEU A 219 -6.46 7.48 -19.43
N THR A 220 -5.22 7.41 -18.93
CA THR A 220 -4.54 6.13 -18.70
C THR A 220 -5.33 5.27 -17.69
N PHE A 221 -5.74 5.85 -16.58
CA PHE A 221 -6.61 5.18 -15.60
C PHE A 221 -7.95 4.79 -16.21
N GLY A 222 -8.60 5.72 -16.94
CA GLY A 222 -9.87 5.49 -17.63
C GLY A 222 -9.80 4.31 -18.61
N LEU A 223 -8.76 4.23 -19.43
CA LEU A 223 -8.55 3.11 -20.37
C LEU A 223 -8.36 1.77 -19.63
N ILE A 224 -7.70 1.75 -18.47
CA ILE A 224 -7.52 0.55 -17.65
C ILE A 224 -8.85 0.07 -17.08
N VAL A 225 -9.70 0.97 -16.59
CA VAL A 225 -10.95 0.60 -15.92
C VAL A 225 -12.10 0.40 -16.89
N LEU A 226 -12.05 0.99 -18.08
CA LEU A 226 -13.12 0.97 -19.08
C LEU A 226 -13.73 -0.42 -19.33
N PRO A 227 -12.93 -1.49 -19.52
CA PRO A 227 -13.48 -2.84 -19.76
C PRO A 227 -14.18 -3.46 -18.55
N PHE A 228 -14.02 -2.89 -17.35
CA PHE A 228 -14.55 -3.40 -16.09
C PHE A 228 -15.71 -2.60 -15.55
N ILE A 229 -16.07 -1.49 -16.22
CA ILE A 229 -17.16 -0.61 -15.77
C ILE A 229 -18.47 -1.40 -15.68
N SER A 230 -19.01 -1.45 -14.46
CA SER A 230 -20.27 -2.08 -14.13
C SER A 230 -20.77 -1.55 -12.77
N GLY A 231 -22.05 -1.73 -12.46
CA GLY A 231 -22.56 -1.41 -11.13
C GLY A 231 -21.79 -2.11 -10.01
N ALA A 232 -21.37 -3.36 -10.25
CA ALA A 232 -20.56 -4.13 -9.32
C ALA A 232 -19.16 -3.52 -9.11
N PHE A 233 -18.51 -3.03 -10.17
CA PHE A 233 -17.22 -2.32 -10.07
C PHE A 233 -17.34 -1.04 -9.25
N PHE A 234 -18.37 -0.23 -9.53
CA PHE A 234 -18.59 1.00 -8.76
C PHE A 234 -18.76 0.72 -7.26
N GLN A 235 -19.63 -0.23 -6.90
CA GLN A 235 -19.88 -0.57 -5.51
C GLN A 235 -18.67 -1.22 -4.82
N SER A 236 -17.94 -2.09 -5.49
CA SER A 236 -16.86 -2.87 -4.88
C SER A 236 -15.53 -2.13 -4.81
N ALA A 237 -15.15 -1.35 -5.84
CA ALA A 237 -13.85 -0.71 -5.92
C ALA A 237 -13.89 0.80 -5.67
N LEU A 238 -14.81 1.54 -6.34
CA LEU A 238 -14.84 3.00 -6.25
C LEU A 238 -15.50 3.51 -4.96
N VAL A 239 -16.60 2.90 -4.54
CA VAL A 239 -17.38 3.32 -3.34
C VAL A 239 -17.07 2.42 -2.14
N SER A 240 -16.07 1.54 -2.23
CA SER A 240 -15.66 0.72 -1.10
C SER A 240 -15.15 1.56 0.07
N GLY A 241 -15.36 1.11 1.30
CA GLY A 241 -14.83 1.79 2.50
C GLY A 241 -13.31 1.99 2.47
N LEU A 242 -12.56 1.12 1.76
CA LEU A 242 -11.12 1.28 1.57
C LEU A 242 -10.75 2.41 0.60
N THR A 243 -11.62 2.73 -0.36
CA THR A 243 -11.41 3.84 -1.30
C THR A 243 -11.94 5.15 -0.74
N THR A 244 -13.13 5.12 -0.14
CA THR A 244 -13.76 6.31 0.43
C THR A 244 -13.22 6.67 1.81
N GLY A 245 -12.63 5.73 2.54
CA GLY A 245 -12.09 5.94 3.89
C GLY A 245 -11.05 7.06 4.00
N ILE A 246 -10.37 7.40 2.90
CA ILE A 246 -9.48 8.57 2.84
C ILE A 246 -10.29 9.88 2.98
N PHE A 247 -11.54 9.88 2.54
CA PHE A 247 -12.39 11.08 2.47
C PHE A 247 -13.52 11.07 3.51
N THR A 248 -13.83 9.94 4.14
CA THR A 248 -14.98 9.76 5.02
C THR A 248 -14.75 10.23 6.46
N SER A 249 -13.52 10.60 6.82
CA SER A 249 -13.31 11.28 8.10
C SER A 249 -13.71 12.77 8.01
N GLU A 250 -14.63 13.06 7.09
CA GLU A 250 -15.39 14.28 7.13
C GLU A 250 -14.72 15.48 6.46
N PHE A 251 -15.44 16.59 6.54
CA PHE A 251 -15.05 17.90 6.07
C PHE A 251 -13.63 18.33 6.45
N ALA A 252 -13.10 17.85 7.57
CA ALA A 252 -11.78 18.24 8.05
C ALA A 252 -10.66 17.79 7.09
N THR A 253 -10.67 16.54 6.63
CA THR A 253 -9.62 16.05 5.70
C THR A 253 -9.71 16.75 4.37
N LEU A 254 -10.91 16.92 3.83
CA LEU A 254 -11.12 17.62 2.56
C LEU A 254 -10.73 19.09 2.69
N ALA A 255 -11.20 19.78 3.72
CA ALA A 255 -10.88 21.19 3.95
C ALA A 255 -9.39 21.44 4.12
N LEU A 256 -8.69 20.60 4.90
CA LEU A 256 -7.25 20.71 5.09
C LEU A 256 -6.46 20.38 3.83
N SER A 257 -6.91 19.40 3.04
CA SER A 257 -6.33 19.13 1.74
C SER A 257 -6.49 20.30 0.79
N LEU A 258 -7.68 20.91 0.76
CA LEU A 258 -7.94 22.13 -0.04
C LEU A 258 -7.10 23.33 0.42
N LEU A 259 -6.98 23.53 1.73
CA LEU A 259 -6.12 24.59 2.29
C LEU A 259 -4.64 24.33 1.93
N PHE A 260 -4.21 23.08 1.97
CA PHE A 260 -2.89 22.68 1.56
C PHE A 260 -2.66 22.94 0.07
N PHE A 261 -3.60 22.58 -0.80
CA PHE A 261 -3.54 22.92 -2.24
C PHE A 261 -3.48 24.41 -2.47
N TYR A 262 -4.29 25.17 -1.75
CA TYR A 262 -4.28 26.63 -1.86
C TYR A 262 -2.93 27.23 -1.45
N ALA A 263 -2.36 26.77 -0.35
CA ALA A 263 -1.02 27.16 0.09
C ALA A 263 0.06 26.83 -0.96
N VAL A 264 -0.01 25.63 -1.57
CA VAL A 264 0.88 25.20 -2.67
C VAL A 264 0.72 26.08 -3.90
N MET A 265 -0.51 26.47 -4.25
CA MET A 265 -0.76 27.36 -5.39
C MET A 265 -0.17 28.76 -5.19
N ILE A 266 -0.16 29.27 -3.97
CA ILE A 266 0.46 30.56 -3.63
C ILE A 266 2.00 30.42 -3.65
N ASP A 267 2.54 29.35 -3.08
CA ASP A 267 3.99 29.10 -3.06
C ASP A 267 4.41 28.16 -4.19
N LYS A 268 4.61 28.73 -5.38
CA LYS A 268 5.04 28.02 -6.59
C LYS A 268 6.40 27.31 -6.49
N LYS A 269 7.09 27.41 -5.35
CA LYS A 269 8.43 26.84 -5.12
C LYS A 269 8.39 25.50 -4.37
N ILE A 270 7.22 24.94 -4.09
CA ILE A 270 7.14 23.67 -3.36
C ILE A 270 7.65 22.53 -4.23
N ASN A 271 8.58 21.78 -3.69
CA ASN A 271 9.14 20.58 -4.29
C ASN A 271 8.08 19.45 -4.36
N PRO A 272 7.98 18.69 -5.48
CA PRO A 272 7.04 17.57 -5.64
C PRO A 272 7.07 16.56 -4.50
N PHE A 273 8.24 16.26 -3.97
CA PHE A 273 8.40 15.31 -2.88
C PHE A 273 7.83 15.84 -1.57
N ASN A 274 8.06 17.13 -1.28
CA ASN A 274 7.49 17.79 -0.13
C ASN A 274 5.97 17.79 -0.20
N TYR A 275 5.43 18.13 -1.38
CA TYR A 275 4.00 18.09 -1.64
C TYR A 275 3.41 16.71 -1.32
N TRP A 276 4.00 15.65 -1.85
CA TRP A 276 3.54 14.29 -1.63
C TRP A 276 3.58 13.88 -0.16
N ILE A 277 4.72 14.09 0.51
CA ILE A 277 4.88 13.74 1.91
C ILE A 277 3.87 14.51 2.78
N CYS A 278 3.79 15.83 2.60
CA CYS A 278 2.90 16.68 3.40
C CYS A 278 1.42 16.35 3.16
N LEU A 279 1.02 16.09 1.91
CA LEU A 279 -0.34 15.67 1.58
C LEU A 279 -0.74 14.42 2.37
N PHE A 280 0.10 13.38 2.35
CA PHE A 280 -0.21 12.15 3.07
C PHE A 280 -0.11 12.29 4.59
N LEU A 281 0.80 13.09 5.11
CA LEU A 281 0.86 13.39 6.54
C LEU A 281 -0.43 14.09 7.02
N ILE A 282 -0.98 15.00 6.21
CA ILE A 282 -2.27 15.63 6.49
C ILE A 282 -3.40 14.61 6.42
N ILE A 283 -3.47 13.81 5.37
CA ILE A 283 -4.49 12.77 5.24
C ILE A 283 -4.44 11.82 6.44
N PHE A 284 -3.27 11.32 6.80
CA PHE A 284 -3.11 10.39 7.94
C PHE A 284 -3.42 11.02 9.30
N SER A 285 -3.34 12.34 9.41
CA SER A 285 -3.71 13.07 10.64
C SER A 285 -5.22 13.09 10.88
N PHE A 286 -6.02 13.09 9.81
CA PHE A 286 -7.46 13.35 9.92
C PHE A 286 -8.35 12.24 9.35
N ALA A 287 -7.81 11.35 8.50
CA ALA A 287 -8.55 10.22 7.97
C ALA A 287 -8.61 9.07 8.98
N LEU A 288 -9.57 8.15 8.79
CA LEU A 288 -9.56 6.87 9.50
C LEU A 288 -8.32 6.09 9.04
N PHE A 289 -7.25 6.20 9.83
CA PHE A 289 -5.94 5.71 9.46
C PHE A 289 -5.90 4.17 9.36
N HIS A 290 -5.48 3.67 8.21
CA HIS A 290 -5.22 2.26 8.00
C HIS A 290 -3.71 2.04 7.84
N ILE A 291 -3.13 1.14 8.65
CA ILE A 291 -1.67 0.92 8.71
C ILE A 291 -1.05 0.61 7.34
N GLN A 292 -1.78 -0.08 6.46
CA GLN A 292 -1.31 -0.43 5.13
C GLN A 292 -1.02 0.80 4.25
N TRP A 293 -1.70 1.94 4.49
CA TRP A 293 -1.49 3.18 3.74
C TRP A 293 -0.11 3.81 3.97
N LEU A 294 0.55 3.46 5.08
CA LEU A 294 1.92 3.91 5.34
C LEU A 294 2.88 3.47 4.22
N LEU A 295 2.57 2.39 3.50
CA LEU A 295 3.38 1.94 2.36
C LEU A 295 3.45 2.97 1.22
N TRP A 296 2.38 3.77 1.02
CA TRP A 296 2.34 4.81 -0.02
C TRP A 296 3.35 5.92 0.23
N LEU A 297 3.67 6.15 1.50
CA LEU A 297 4.60 7.19 1.94
C LEU A 297 6.00 6.63 2.24
N ALA A 298 6.13 5.34 2.55
CA ALA A 298 7.36 4.72 3.04
C ALA A 298 8.61 4.98 2.18
N PRO A 299 8.61 4.85 0.83
CA PRO A 299 9.80 5.12 0.03
C PRO A 299 10.23 6.59 0.10
N PHE A 300 9.27 7.52 0.22
CA PHE A 300 9.54 8.95 0.34
C PHE A 300 10.09 9.30 1.73
N LEU A 301 9.64 8.61 2.78
CA LEU A 301 10.19 8.73 4.12
C LEU A 301 11.63 8.19 4.20
N VAL A 302 11.96 7.15 3.45
CA VAL A 302 13.35 6.67 3.30
C VAL A 302 14.21 7.73 2.63
N ILE A 303 13.75 8.33 1.53
CA ILE A 303 14.45 9.43 0.86
C ILE A 303 14.66 10.59 1.83
N LEU A 304 13.61 10.99 2.55
CA LEU A 304 13.67 12.06 3.55
C LEU A 304 14.65 11.74 4.67
N SER A 305 14.65 10.53 5.21
CA SER A 305 15.55 10.11 6.29
C SER A 305 17.02 10.16 5.90
N VAL A 306 17.33 9.86 4.63
CA VAL A 306 18.71 9.94 4.12
C VAL A 306 19.13 11.39 3.88
N LYS A 307 18.23 12.21 3.29
CA LYS A 307 18.52 13.62 2.98
C LYS A 307 18.56 14.51 4.22
N LYS A 308 17.69 14.22 5.21
CA LYS A 308 17.51 15.00 6.45
C LYS A 308 17.56 14.06 7.68
N PRO A 309 18.77 13.61 8.06
CA PRO A 309 18.93 12.68 9.19
C PRO A 309 18.30 13.17 10.50
N GLY A 310 18.21 14.48 10.69
CA GLY A 310 17.55 15.10 11.87
C GLY A 310 16.05 14.77 11.98
N LEU A 311 15.39 14.39 10.88
CA LEU A 311 13.98 13.97 10.89
C LEU A 311 13.80 12.46 11.13
N SER A 312 14.86 11.66 11.06
CA SER A 312 14.76 10.18 11.14
C SER A 312 14.14 9.70 12.45
N LYS A 313 14.46 10.35 13.58
CA LYS A 313 13.85 10.03 14.88
C LYS A 313 12.34 10.27 14.87
N LEU A 314 11.89 11.40 14.33
CA LEU A 314 10.46 11.72 14.24
C LEU A 314 9.74 10.72 13.32
N ILE A 315 10.32 10.40 12.16
CA ILE A 315 9.79 9.39 11.23
C ILE A 315 9.63 8.04 11.94
N PHE A 316 10.63 7.61 12.72
CA PHE A 316 10.58 6.37 13.46
C PHE A 316 9.49 6.37 14.55
N VAL A 317 9.35 7.48 15.30
CA VAL A 317 8.29 7.63 16.31
C VAL A 317 6.90 7.58 15.65
N LEU A 318 6.69 8.27 14.53
CA LEU A 318 5.44 8.20 13.77
C LEU A 318 5.14 6.77 13.30
N GLY A 319 6.16 6.04 12.87
CA GLY A 319 6.04 4.63 12.52
C GLY A 319 5.58 3.79 13.71
N ILE A 320 6.17 3.96 14.90
CA ILE A 320 5.75 3.24 16.11
C ILE A 320 4.30 3.57 16.48
N LEU A 321 3.91 4.84 16.48
CA LEU A 321 2.54 5.24 16.77
C LEU A 321 1.55 4.61 15.79
N ALA A 322 1.86 4.65 14.50
CA ALA A 322 1.05 4.02 13.46
C ALA A 322 0.89 2.51 13.68
N PHE A 323 1.98 1.82 14.09
CA PHE A 323 1.96 0.38 14.36
C PHE A 323 1.34 -0.01 15.70
N ALA A 324 1.18 0.92 16.62
CA ALA A 324 0.45 0.67 17.86
C ALA A 324 -1.07 0.53 17.63
N ILE A 325 -1.61 1.21 16.62
CA ILE A 325 -3.06 1.23 16.33
C ILE A 325 -3.65 -0.16 16.07
N PRO A 326 -3.08 -1.04 15.23
CA PRO A 326 -3.60 -2.39 14.99
C PRO A 326 -3.76 -3.27 16.23
N PHE A 327 -2.96 -3.06 17.28
CA PHE A 327 -3.09 -3.80 18.54
C PHE A 327 -4.35 -3.42 19.32
N LEU A 328 -4.99 -2.30 18.96
CA LEU A 328 -6.22 -1.80 19.52
C LEU A 328 -7.47 -2.22 18.73
N TYR A 329 -7.31 -3.09 17.72
CA TYR A 329 -8.43 -3.67 16.99
C TYR A 329 -8.86 -5.01 17.61
N GLN A 330 -10.17 -5.26 17.57
CA GLN A 330 -10.71 -6.58 17.94
C GLN A 330 -10.38 -7.66 16.90
N ASP A 331 -10.00 -7.25 15.68
CA ASP A 331 -9.70 -8.16 14.59
C ASP A 331 -8.43 -8.98 14.90
N LYS A 332 -8.64 -10.27 15.10
CA LYS A 332 -7.56 -11.24 15.36
C LYS A 332 -6.58 -11.36 14.19
N SER A 333 -7.03 -11.10 12.97
CA SER A 333 -6.20 -11.19 11.77
C SER A 333 -5.08 -10.15 11.72
N MET A 334 -5.25 -9.05 12.47
CA MET A 334 -4.21 -8.01 12.61
C MET A 334 -3.12 -8.38 13.63
N THR A 335 -3.32 -9.43 14.43
CA THR A 335 -2.41 -9.78 15.53
C THR A 335 -2.22 -11.30 15.69
N ILE A 336 -2.99 -11.94 16.53
CA ILE A 336 -2.77 -13.33 16.98
C ILE A 336 -2.97 -14.33 15.85
N SER A 337 -4.01 -14.17 15.04
CA SER A 337 -4.33 -15.09 13.95
C SER A 337 -3.33 -15.07 12.79
N LEU A 338 -2.36 -14.15 12.80
CA LEU A 338 -1.21 -14.17 11.87
C LEU A 338 -0.39 -15.46 11.98
N PHE A 339 -0.41 -16.11 13.15
CA PHE A 339 0.34 -17.34 13.46
C PHE A 339 -0.48 -18.61 13.29
N ARG A 340 -1.71 -18.52 12.74
CA ARG A 340 -2.60 -19.67 12.57
C ARG A 340 -2.03 -20.77 11.66
N VAL A 341 -1.03 -20.47 10.84
CA VAL A 341 -0.31 -21.48 10.03
C VAL A 341 0.30 -22.60 10.84
N TYR A 342 0.60 -22.36 12.11
CA TYR A 342 1.16 -23.36 13.02
C TYR A 342 0.08 -24.16 13.75
N SER A 343 -0.99 -23.48 14.16
CA SER A 343 -2.09 -24.08 14.89
C SER A 343 -3.30 -23.17 14.91
N THR A 344 -4.49 -23.74 14.73
CA THR A 344 -5.77 -23.04 14.93
C THR A 344 -5.98 -22.57 16.37
N TRP A 345 -5.15 -23.05 17.32
CA TRP A 345 -5.15 -22.57 18.70
C TRP A 345 -4.93 -21.06 18.80
N PHE A 346 -4.13 -20.48 17.90
CA PHE A 346 -3.94 -19.02 17.86
C PHE A 346 -5.24 -18.26 17.61
N ASP A 347 -6.23 -18.83 16.92
CA ASP A 347 -7.55 -18.22 16.73
C ASP A 347 -8.41 -18.24 18.01
N MET A 348 -8.06 -19.11 18.98
CA MET A 348 -8.75 -19.18 20.27
C MET A 348 -8.21 -18.18 21.29
N LEU A 349 -6.98 -17.70 21.10
CA LEU A 349 -6.36 -16.74 22.02
C LEU A 349 -7.09 -15.38 21.97
N PRO A 350 -7.14 -14.68 23.12
CA PRO A 350 -7.66 -13.32 23.16
C PRO A 350 -6.74 -12.35 22.41
N THR A 351 -7.34 -11.34 21.78
CA THR A 351 -6.57 -10.24 21.15
C THR A 351 -5.93 -9.34 22.20
N PRO A 352 -4.88 -8.58 21.84
CA PRO A 352 -4.34 -7.53 22.72
C PRO A 352 -5.42 -6.55 23.18
N PHE A 353 -6.43 -6.26 22.36
CA PHE A 353 -7.59 -5.45 22.70
C PHE A 353 -8.25 -5.89 24.01
N ILE A 354 -8.49 -7.20 24.21
CA ILE A 354 -9.17 -7.74 25.39
C ILE A 354 -8.31 -7.53 26.66
N PHE A 355 -6.99 -7.60 26.56
CA PHE A 355 -6.10 -7.34 27.69
C PHE A 355 -6.06 -5.86 28.04
N ILE A 356 -5.99 -4.99 27.03
CA ILE A 356 -5.98 -3.54 27.20
C ILE A 356 -7.31 -3.07 27.83
N GLN A 357 -8.45 -3.64 27.37
CA GLN A 357 -9.78 -3.31 27.85
C GLN A 357 -9.94 -3.55 29.37
N LYS A 358 -9.16 -4.43 29.97
CA LYS A 358 -9.17 -4.66 31.44
C LYS A 358 -8.56 -3.51 32.23
N VAL A 359 -7.76 -2.66 31.60
CA VAL A 359 -7.01 -1.57 32.26
C VAL A 359 -7.50 -0.20 31.78
N TYR A 360 -7.78 -0.08 30.49
CA TYR A 360 -8.17 1.19 29.86
C TYR A 360 -9.02 0.93 28.63
N ASP A 361 -9.91 1.85 28.28
CA ASP A 361 -10.73 1.73 27.06
C ASP A 361 -9.85 1.78 25.78
N PRO A 362 -9.82 0.71 24.97
CA PRO A 362 -8.97 0.65 23.79
C PRO A 362 -9.31 1.69 22.72
N LEU A 363 -10.58 2.12 22.60
CA LEU A 363 -10.99 3.14 21.64
C LEU A 363 -10.49 4.51 22.05
N SER A 364 -10.57 4.84 23.35
CA SER A 364 -9.98 6.06 23.91
C SER A 364 -8.46 6.06 23.75
N LEU A 365 -7.79 4.93 23.99
CA LEU A 365 -6.35 4.81 23.77
C LEU A 365 -5.98 4.97 22.29
N GLN A 366 -6.77 4.41 21.38
CA GLN A 366 -6.61 4.61 19.94
C GLN A 366 -6.71 6.09 19.57
N ALA A 367 -7.69 6.81 20.11
CA ALA A 367 -7.84 8.26 19.88
C ALA A 367 -6.63 9.05 20.38
N VAL A 368 -6.08 8.70 21.54
CA VAL A 368 -4.84 9.32 22.08
C VAL A 368 -3.65 9.06 21.16
N ILE A 369 -3.43 7.80 20.75
CA ILE A 369 -2.32 7.44 19.85
C ILE A 369 -2.48 8.13 18.50
N HIS A 370 -3.69 8.17 17.95
CA HIS A 370 -3.95 8.85 16.68
C HIS A 370 -3.74 10.38 16.80
N SER A 371 -4.13 10.98 17.93
CA SER A 371 -3.86 12.40 18.20
C SER A 371 -2.36 12.69 18.26
N ALA A 372 -1.57 11.81 18.87
CA ALA A 372 -0.12 11.93 18.89
C ALA A 372 0.50 11.75 17.47
N LEU A 373 -0.02 10.81 16.68
CA LEU A 373 0.35 10.63 15.28
C LEU A 373 0.04 11.88 14.44
N ALA A 374 -1.15 12.47 14.62
CA ALA A 374 -1.57 13.69 13.95
C ALA A 374 -0.68 14.88 14.33
N ALA A 375 -0.43 15.10 15.63
CA ALA A 375 0.45 16.16 16.11
C ALA A 375 1.87 16.02 15.53
N GLY A 376 2.45 14.83 15.55
CA GLY A 376 3.76 14.56 14.98
C GLY A 376 3.80 14.76 13.45
N SER A 377 2.73 14.40 12.74
CA SER A 377 2.58 14.62 11.30
C SER A 377 2.49 16.10 10.95
N ILE A 378 1.78 16.89 11.75
CA ILE A 378 1.70 18.35 11.58
C ILE A 378 3.07 19.00 11.84
N ILE A 379 3.77 18.60 12.90
CA ILE A 379 5.13 19.07 13.20
C ILE A 379 6.08 18.74 12.05
N MET A 380 5.99 17.53 11.50
CA MET A 380 6.82 17.10 10.39
C MET A 380 6.52 17.89 9.11
N THR A 381 5.24 18.13 8.81
CA THR A 381 4.80 18.98 7.70
C THR A 381 5.38 20.39 7.85
N TYR A 382 5.27 21.01 9.02
CA TYR A 382 5.85 22.33 9.29
C TYR A 382 7.36 22.36 9.05
N LYS A 383 8.10 21.36 9.55
CA LYS A 383 9.55 21.28 9.34
C LYS A 383 9.93 21.13 7.87
N ILE A 384 9.18 20.31 7.11
CA ILE A 384 9.40 20.14 5.68
C ILE A 384 9.15 21.44 4.92
N PHE A 385 8.10 22.19 5.26
CA PHE A 385 7.79 23.49 4.65
C PHE A 385 8.85 24.57 4.94
N LYS A 386 9.35 24.60 6.16
CA LYS A 386 10.39 25.55 6.56
C LYS A 386 11.72 25.31 5.82
N GLU A 387 12.01 24.08 5.46
CA GLU A 387 13.22 23.68 4.75
C GLU A 387 12.92 23.59 3.24
N LYS A 388 13.09 24.70 2.51
CA LYS A 388 12.69 24.87 1.09
C LYS A 388 13.36 23.91 0.08
N GLU A 389 14.42 23.20 0.47
CA GLU A 389 15.19 22.32 -0.44
C GLU A 389 15.29 20.90 0.14
N LEU A 390 14.47 19.98 -0.35
CA LEU A 390 14.57 18.57 0.00
C LEU A 390 15.15 17.68 -1.11
N LEU A 391 15.05 18.07 -2.37
CA LEU A 391 15.58 17.28 -3.51
C LEU A 391 16.04 18.14 -4.67
#